data_51845e6e756ca7e6c5a66d3296a08b88
#
_entry.id   51845e6e756ca7e6c5a66d3296a08b88
#
_cell.length_a   1.000
_cell.length_b   1.000
_cell.length_c   1.000
_cell.angle_alpha   90.00
_cell.angle_beta   90.00
_cell.angle_gamma   90.00
#
_symmetry.space_group_name_H-M   'P 1'
#
loop_
_entity.id
_entity.type
_entity.pdbx_description
1 polymer ?
#
loop_
_entity_poly.entity_id
_entity_poly.type
_entity_poly.pdbx_seq_one_letter_code
_entity_poly.pdbx_strand_id
1 'polypeptide(L)'
;MNKKYFPGFWEVIGGNLEFGEDFRDCIIREVKEEINCRIKDLQHLHSRAMYLNGLMYITIAYYGELLDNPIFNKDEISEIKWISEEESKNYDFCPGDIELLKLGFEKF
;
A
#
# COMPACT_ATOMS: atom_id res chain seq x y z
N MET A 1 0.66 -8.65 -3.23
CA MET A 1 1.86 -8.19 -3.95
C MET A 1 3.10 -8.82 -3.35
N ASN A 2 3.96 -9.39 -4.16
CA ASN A 2 5.17 -10.04 -3.69
C ASN A 2 6.37 -9.13 -3.87
N LYS A 3 7.21 -9.04 -2.83
CA LYS A 3 8.44 -8.26 -2.86
C LYS A 3 9.64 -9.16 -2.63
N LYS A 4 10.81 -8.72 -3.10
CA LYS A 4 12.05 -9.50 -3.00
C LYS A 4 12.46 -9.80 -1.55
N TYR A 5 12.04 -8.96 -0.57
CA TYR A 5 12.37 -9.16 0.84
C TYR A 5 11.36 -10.01 1.60
N PHE A 6 10.12 -10.10 1.10
CA PHE A 6 9.05 -10.85 1.73
C PHE A 6 8.23 -11.60 0.68
N PRO A 7 8.85 -12.53 -0.05
CA PRO A 7 8.13 -13.27 -1.10
C PRO A 7 7.02 -14.13 -0.49
N GLY A 8 5.87 -14.11 -1.14
CA GLY A 8 4.71 -14.86 -0.67
C GLY A 8 3.82 -14.13 0.31
N PHE A 9 4.23 -12.96 0.81
CA PHE A 9 3.41 -12.14 1.69
C PHE A 9 2.61 -11.11 0.90
N TRP A 10 1.44 -10.77 1.42
CA TRP A 10 0.61 -9.70 0.87
C TRP A 10 1.06 -8.36 1.40
N GLU A 11 0.86 -7.33 0.62
CA GLU A 11 1.17 -5.97 1.06
C GLU A 11 0.20 -4.96 0.47
N VAL A 12 0.14 -3.79 1.12
CA VAL A 12 -0.60 -2.64 0.59
C VAL A 12 0.21 -2.00 -0.54
N ILE A 13 -0.49 -1.27 -1.42
CA ILE A 13 0.17 -0.54 -2.50
C ILE A 13 0.99 0.59 -1.91
N GLY A 14 2.22 0.73 -2.37
CA GLY A 14 3.09 1.80 -1.92
C GLY A 14 4.41 1.83 -2.66
N GLY A 15 5.22 2.78 -2.30
CA GLY A 15 6.54 2.95 -2.88
C GLY A 15 7.31 4.04 -2.16
N ASN A 16 8.41 4.44 -2.75
CA ASN A 16 9.32 5.42 -2.17
C ASN A 16 9.06 6.81 -2.75
N LEU A 17 9.14 7.80 -1.87
CA LEU A 17 9.06 9.20 -2.26
C LEU A 17 10.23 9.55 -3.17
N GLU A 18 9.96 10.20 -4.29
CA GLU A 18 10.99 10.70 -5.18
C GLU A 18 11.34 12.14 -4.82
N PHE A 19 12.54 12.53 -5.20
CA PHE A 19 13.03 13.88 -4.92
C PHE A 19 12.11 14.93 -5.55
N GLY A 20 11.71 15.90 -4.74
CA GLY A 20 10.83 16.99 -5.20
C GLY A 20 9.35 16.66 -5.21
N GLU A 21 8.98 15.46 -4.81
CA GLU A 21 7.61 14.98 -4.81
C GLU A 21 7.02 15.12 -3.40
N ASP A 22 5.75 15.50 -3.28
CA ASP A 22 5.07 15.42 -1.97
C ASP A 22 4.41 14.04 -1.78
N PHE A 23 3.94 13.75 -0.56
CA PHE A 23 3.42 12.44 -0.21
C PHE A 23 2.17 12.06 -1.00
N ARG A 24 1.27 13.02 -1.26
CA ARG A 24 0.05 12.75 -2.02
C ARG A 24 0.37 12.41 -3.47
N ASP A 25 1.27 13.18 -4.08
CA ASP A 25 1.70 12.93 -5.45
C ASP A 25 2.41 11.60 -5.58
N CYS A 26 3.18 11.21 -4.56
CA CYS A 26 3.82 9.91 -4.50
C CYS A 26 2.78 8.78 -4.56
N ILE A 27 1.75 8.85 -3.75
CA ILE A 27 0.70 7.82 -3.74
C ILE A 27 -0.05 7.78 -5.08
N ILE A 28 -0.40 8.93 -5.63
CA ILE A 28 -1.08 9.02 -6.93
C ILE A 28 -0.22 8.36 -8.02
N ARG A 29 1.07 8.65 -8.03
CA ARG A 29 2.02 8.07 -8.97
C ARG A 29 2.15 6.56 -8.80
N GLU A 30 2.35 6.08 -7.56
CA GLU A 30 2.52 4.66 -7.29
C GLU A 30 1.28 3.85 -7.66
N VAL A 31 0.09 4.35 -7.36
CA VAL A 31 -1.15 3.69 -7.75
C VAL A 31 -1.27 3.63 -9.27
N LYS A 32 -0.89 4.69 -9.97
CA LYS A 32 -0.92 4.72 -11.43
C LYS A 32 0.09 3.74 -12.04
N GLU A 33 1.31 3.73 -11.51
CA GLU A 33 2.37 2.85 -12.03
C GLU A 33 2.09 1.38 -11.75
N GLU A 34 1.64 1.04 -10.54
CA GLU A 34 1.50 -0.35 -10.13
C GLU A 34 0.23 -1.01 -10.66
N ILE A 35 -0.89 -0.30 -10.65
CA ILE A 35 -2.19 -0.90 -11.01
C ILE A 35 -2.98 -0.10 -12.05
N ASN A 36 -2.36 0.93 -12.61
CA ASN A 36 -2.94 1.75 -13.67
C ASN A 36 -4.30 2.35 -13.31
N CYS A 37 -4.44 2.82 -12.08
CA CYS A 37 -5.67 3.43 -11.58
C CYS A 37 -5.47 4.89 -11.21
N ARG A 38 -6.54 5.65 -11.37
CA ARG A 38 -6.68 6.96 -10.74
C ARG A 38 -7.28 6.74 -9.36
N ILE A 39 -7.01 7.65 -8.44
CA ILE A 39 -7.52 7.59 -7.07
C ILE A 39 -8.10 8.94 -6.67
N LYS A 40 -9.19 8.93 -5.92
CA LYS A 40 -9.83 10.15 -5.41
C LYS A 40 -10.03 10.10 -3.90
N ASP A 41 -10.36 11.25 -3.32
CA ASP A 41 -10.68 11.39 -1.90
C ASP A 41 -9.56 10.85 -1.01
N LEU A 42 -8.33 11.18 -1.38
CA LEU A 42 -7.14 10.72 -0.68
C LEU A 42 -7.04 11.41 0.69
N GLN A 43 -7.03 10.62 1.76
CA GLN A 43 -6.99 11.07 3.14
C GLN A 43 -5.81 10.44 3.87
N HIS A 44 -5.15 11.23 4.73
CA HIS A 44 -4.11 10.70 5.60
C HIS A 44 -4.71 9.72 6.60
N LEU A 45 -4.08 8.55 6.74
CA LEU A 45 -4.50 7.53 7.68
C LEU A 45 -3.60 7.49 8.91
N HIS A 46 -2.28 7.34 8.69
CA HIS A 46 -1.34 7.09 9.77
C HIS A 46 0.08 7.37 9.33
N SER A 47 0.92 7.80 10.27
CA SER A 47 2.35 7.99 10.03
C SER A 47 3.13 7.36 11.17
N ARG A 48 4.22 6.67 10.83
CA ARG A 48 5.05 6.04 11.86
C ARG A 48 6.51 5.97 11.41
N ALA A 49 7.40 5.83 12.38
CA ALA A 49 8.81 5.53 12.14
C ALA A 49 9.05 4.06 12.46
N MET A 50 9.86 3.41 11.64
CA MET A 50 10.30 2.03 11.85
C MET A 50 11.81 1.98 11.75
N TYR A 51 12.41 1.12 12.57
CA TYR A 51 13.85 0.95 12.59
C TYR A 51 14.18 -0.49 12.18
N LEU A 52 15.00 -0.62 11.13
CA LEU A 52 15.36 -1.92 10.61
C LEU A 52 16.78 -1.86 10.06
N ASN A 53 17.64 -2.79 10.50
CA ASN A 53 19.02 -2.90 10.03
C ASN A 53 19.81 -1.58 10.11
N GLY A 54 19.62 -0.82 11.19
CA GLY A 54 20.31 0.44 11.41
C GLY A 54 19.78 1.61 10.62
N LEU A 55 18.69 1.43 9.89
CA LEU A 55 18.05 2.49 9.12
C LEU A 55 16.71 2.85 9.73
N MET A 56 16.35 4.12 9.61
CA MET A 56 15.03 4.59 9.99
C MET A 56 14.17 4.75 8.74
N TYR A 57 12.99 4.15 8.77
CA TYR A 57 12.00 4.28 7.71
C TYR A 57 10.80 5.06 8.24
N ILE A 58 10.41 6.08 7.51
CA ILE A 58 9.18 6.83 7.81
C ILE A 58 8.11 6.35 6.85
N THR A 59 7.05 5.78 7.40
CA THR A 59 5.91 5.29 6.61
C THR A 59 4.75 6.25 6.78
N ILE A 60 4.22 6.73 5.67
CA ILE A 60 3.05 7.59 5.65
C ILE A 60 1.97 6.90 4.83
N ALA A 61 0.87 6.56 5.50
CA ALA A 61 -0.22 5.81 4.89
C ALA A 61 -1.42 6.71 4.61
N TYR A 62 -2.05 6.45 3.48
CA TYR A 62 -3.25 7.12 3.04
C TYR A 62 -4.33 6.09 2.70
N TYR A 63 -5.59 6.52 2.69
CA TYR A 63 -6.67 5.75 2.11
C TYR A 63 -7.41 6.62 1.09
N GLY A 64 -8.05 5.97 0.14
CA GLY A 64 -8.76 6.65 -0.92
C GLY A 64 -9.60 5.67 -1.71
N GLU A 65 -10.23 6.16 -2.77
CA GLU A 65 -11.12 5.37 -3.61
C GLU A 65 -10.56 5.27 -5.02
N LEU A 66 -10.44 4.04 -5.54
CA LEU A 66 -10.02 3.81 -6.90
C LEU A 66 -11.14 4.16 -7.88
N LEU A 67 -10.79 4.83 -8.98
CA LEU A 67 -11.73 5.22 -10.01
C LEU A 67 -11.78 4.26 -11.20
N ASP A 68 -10.81 3.35 -11.28
CA ASP A 68 -10.67 2.42 -12.40
C ASP A 68 -10.51 1.00 -11.89
N ASN A 69 -10.71 0.02 -12.79
CA ASN A 69 -10.39 -1.37 -12.50
C ASN A 69 -8.88 -1.57 -12.63
N PRO A 70 -8.24 -2.21 -11.65
CA PRO A 70 -6.79 -2.44 -11.69
C PRO A 70 -6.33 -3.24 -12.90
N ILE A 71 -5.23 -2.77 -13.53
CA ILE A 71 -4.50 -3.47 -14.56
C ILE A 71 -3.04 -3.49 -14.11
N PHE A 72 -2.46 -4.67 -14.01
CA PHE A 72 -1.12 -4.79 -13.46
C PHE A 72 -0.24 -5.75 -14.27
N ASN A 73 1.08 -5.55 -14.15
CA ASN A 73 2.08 -6.39 -14.79
C ASN A 73 2.35 -7.60 -13.89
N LYS A 74 2.07 -8.80 -14.38
CA LYS A 74 2.23 -10.04 -13.61
C LYS A 74 3.68 -10.38 -13.28
N ASP A 75 4.64 -9.76 -13.94
CA ASP A 75 6.06 -9.92 -13.61
C ASP A 75 6.42 -9.16 -12.33
N GLU A 76 5.67 -8.09 -12.01
CA GLU A 76 5.93 -7.26 -10.83
C GLU A 76 4.96 -7.58 -9.70
N ILE A 77 3.70 -7.81 -10.04
CA ILE A 77 2.62 -8.10 -9.08
C ILE A 77 2.00 -9.43 -9.48
N SER A 78 2.04 -10.42 -8.60
CA SER A 78 1.51 -11.73 -8.91
C SER A 78 -0.02 -11.78 -8.84
N GLU A 79 -0.62 -11.03 -7.93
CA GLU A 79 -2.07 -11.04 -7.74
C GLU A 79 -2.54 -9.79 -7.01
N ILE A 80 -3.76 -9.33 -7.32
CA ILE A 80 -4.46 -8.27 -6.60
C ILE A 80 -5.79 -8.83 -6.13
N LYS A 81 -6.17 -8.53 -4.89
CA LYS A 81 -7.46 -8.93 -4.33
C LYS A 81 -8.16 -7.79 -3.64
N TRP A 82 -9.46 -7.75 -3.81
CA TRP A 82 -10.37 -6.95 -3.00
C TRP A 82 -10.78 -7.81 -1.81
N ILE A 83 -10.53 -7.32 -0.60
CA ILE A 83 -10.82 -8.08 0.61
C ILE A 83 -11.60 -7.24 1.62
N SER A 84 -12.46 -7.91 2.40
CA SER A 84 -13.10 -7.32 3.56
C SER A 84 -12.17 -7.44 4.77
N GLU A 85 -12.54 -6.75 5.86
CA GLU A 85 -11.81 -6.89 7.14
C GLU A 85 -11.78 -8.35 7.59
N GLU A 86 -12.91 -9.04 7.47
CA GLU A 86 -13.01 -10.44 7.88
C GLU A 86 -12.07 -11.33 7.07
N GLU A 87 -12.02 -11.11 5.75
CA GLU A 87 -11.15 -11.86 4.88
C GLU A 87 -9.67 -11.59 5.13
N SER A 88 -9.31 -10.41 5.62
CA SER A 88 -7.91 -10.04 5.85
C SER A 88 -7.21 -10.98 6.84
N LYS A 89 -7.98 -11.64 7.70
CA LYS A 89 -7.45 -12.59 8.69
C LYS A 89 -6.89 -13.85 8.05
N ASN A 90 -7.23 -14.12 6.80
CA ASN A 90 -6.83 -15.33 6.08
C ASN A 90 -5.55 -15.19 5.27
N TYR A 91 -4.90 -14.03 5.33
CA TYR A 91 -3.72 -13.74 4.53
C TYR A 91 -2.53 -13.33 5.37
N ASP A 92 -1.33 -13.71 4.92
CA ASP A 92 -0.08 -13.31 5.55
C ASP A 92 0.39 -11.99 4.92
N PHE A 93 0.49 -10.97 5.73
CA PHE A 93 0.91 -9.64 5.29
C PHE A 93 2.36 -9.34 5.65
N CYS A 94 2.98 -8.47 4.87
CA CYS A 94 4.27 -7.92 5.23
C CYS A 94 4.20 -7.28 6.62
N PRO A 95 5.31 -7.31 7.38
CA PRO A 95 5.33 -6.72 8.73
C PRO A 95 4.79 -5.30 8.76
N GLY A 96 3.82 -5.07 9.63
CA GLY A 96 3.22 -3.75 9.82
C GLY A 96 2.03 -3.43 8.91
N ASP A 97 1.84 -4.15 7.81
CA ASP A 97 0.76 -3.83 6.87
C ASP A 97 -0.61 -4.20 7.42
N ILE A 98 -0.72 -5.25 8.23
CA ILE A 98 -2.00 -5.61 8.83
C ILE A 98 -2.52 -4.53 9.79
N GLU A 99 -1.63 -3.86 10.51
CA GLU A 99 -2.00 -2.75 11.38
C GLU A 99 -2.56 -1.58 10.58
N LEU A 100 -1.97 -1.29 9.42
CA LEU A 100 -2.45 -0.25 8.52
C LEU A 100 -3.84 -0.59 7.98
N LEU A 101 -4.06 -1.85 7.61
CA LEU A 101 -5.36 -2.30 7.14
C LEU A 101 -6.43 -2.17 8.22
N LYS A 102 -6.13 -2.54 9.45
CA LYS A 102 -7.05 -2.39 10.57
C LYS A 102 -7.45 -0.94 10.77
N LEU A 103 -6.48 -0.02 10.74
CA LEU A 103 -6.75 1.41 10.86
C LEU A 103 -7.63 1.90 9.71
N GLY A 104 -7.37 1.41 8.49
CA GLY A 104 -8.17 1.75 7.32
C GLY A 104 -9.61 1.30 7.44
N PHE A 105 -9.84 0.05 7.88
CA PHE A 105 -11.20 -0.47 8.05
C PHE A 105 -12.00 0.31 9.09
N GLU A 106 -11.36 0.89 10.09
CA GLU A 106 -12.03 1.74 11.08
C GLU A 106 -12.62 3.02 10.49
N LYS A 107 -12.18 3.42 9.28
CA LYS A 107 -12.65 4.63 8.60
C LYS A 107 -13.91 4.40 7.75
N PHE A 108 -14.33 3.19 7.58
CA PHE A 108 -15.46 2.83 6.72
C PHE A 108 -16.64 2.24 7.48
#